data_d3f88bd98cf55766cca05f6dcc3e63d8
#
_entry.id   d3f88bd98cf55766cca05f6dcc3e63d8
#
_cell.length_a   1.000
_cell.length_b   1.000
_cell.length_c   1.000
_cell.angle_alpha   90.00
_cell.angle_beta   90.00
_cell.angle_gamma   90.00
#
_symmetry.space_group_name_H-M   'P 1'
#
loop_
_entity.id
_entity.type
_entity.pdbx_description
1 polymer ?
#
loop_
_entity_poly.entity_id
_entity_poly.type
_entity_poly.pdbx_seq_one_letter_code
_entity_poly.pdbx_strand_id
1 'polypeptide(L)'
;MFEKMRDKWTKIINPLVLRMEGVDPSFLTWTSLVVSLVAFYLLMNAGDDSAGALGIIVGVILILIAGVLDGLDGALARHQGTDGPYGDFLDHTIDRVVDVGILVAIGLNTSFVDSPSSGYLAGLLTLFGSYMGTQAQSVGLNRIYGGFSRAD
;
A
#
# COMPACT_ATOMS: atom_id res chain seq x y z
N MET A 1 -16.04 -16.13 0.27
CA MET A 1 -16.29 -14.81 0.87
C MET A 1 -15.52 -13.72 0.11
N PHE A 2 -14.28 -13.94 -0.24
CA PHE A 2 -13.39 -13.00 -0.94
C PHE A 2 -13.79 -12.73 -2.41
N GLU A 3 -14.28 -13.71 -3.16
CA GLU A 3 -14.79 -13.49 -4.54
C GLU A 3 -15.92 -12.45 -4.60
N LYS A 4 -16.88 -12.52 -3.67
CA LYS A 4 -17.96 -11.51 -3.58
C LYS A 4 -17.45 -10.11 -3.26
N MET A 5 -16.35 -9.99 -2.53
CA MET A 5 -15.71 -8.70 -2.26
C MET A 5 -14.99 -8.18 -3.51
N ARG A 6 -14.31 -9.06 -4.24
CA ARG A 6 -13.64 -8.75 -5.51
C ARG A 6 -14.65 -8.26 -6.56
N ASP A 7 -15.80 -8.94 -6.70
CA ASP A 7 -16.85 -8.53 -7.63
C ASP A 7 -17.44 -7.16 -7.27
N LYS A 8 -17.63 -6.88 -5.97
CA LYS A 8 -18.08 -5.56 -5.51
C LYS A 8 -17.05 -4.47 -5.77
N TRP A 9 -15.78 -4.78 -5.50
CA TRP A 9 -14.67 -3.87 -5.78
C TRP A 9 -14.58 -3.55 -7.26
N THR A 10 -14.62 -4.55 -8.13
CA THR A 10 -14.63 -4.38 -9.59
C THR A 10 -15.80 -3.51 -10.05
N LYS A 11 -16.99 -3.70 -9.51
CA LYS A 11 -18.18 -2.88 -9.86
C LYS A 11 -18.03 -1.41 -9.46
N ILE A 12 -17.34 -1.12 -8.36
CA ILE A 12 -17.09 0.25 -7.88
C ILE A 12 -15.99 0.91 -8.71
N ILE A 13 -14.95 0.16 -9.06
CA ILE A 13 -13.78 0.68 -9.78
C ILE A 13 -14.02 0.85 -11.27
N ASN A 14 -14.75 -0.06 -11.92
CA ASN A 14 -14.97 -0.01 -13.37
C ASN A 14 -15.42 1.35 -13.91
N PRO A 15 -16.38 2.07 -13.29
CA PRO A 15 -16.77 3.40 -13.80
C PRO A 15 -15.65 4.44 -13.72
N LEU A 16 -14.72 4.30 -12.75
CA LEU A 16 -13.56 5.17 -12.61
C LEU A 16 -12.51 4.83 -13.67
N VAL A 17 -12.21 3.55 -13.85
CA VAL A 17 -11.28 3.05 -14.87
C VAL A 17 -11.69 3.50 -16.27
N LEU A 18 -12.99 3.38 -16.63
CA LEU A 18 -13.52 3.82 -17.91
C LEU A 18 -13.35 5.33 -18.16
N ARG A 19 -13.32 6.15 -17.11
CA ARG A 19 -13.08 7.60 -17.22
C ARG A 19 -11.60 7.96 -17.33
N MET A 20 -10.71 7.02 -17.06
CA MET A 20 -9.26 7.22 -16.97
C MET A 20 -8.50 6.54 -18.14
N GLU A 21 -9.17 6.21 -19.25
CA GLU A 21 -8.57 5.51 -20.39
C GLU A 21 -7.29 6.15 -20.97
N GLY A 22 -7.10 7.46 -20.77
CA GLY A 22 -5.91 8.16 -21.24
C GLY A 22 -4.82 8.37 -20.18
N VAL A 23 -5.00 7.84 -18.97
CA VAL A 23 -4.04 7.99 -17.87
C VAL A 23 -3.06 6.81 -17.89
N ASP A 24 -1.77 7.08 -17.73
CA ASP A 24 -0.76 6.04 -17.54
C ASP A 24 -0.94 5.39 -16.16
N PRO A 25 -1.13 4.05 -16.08
CA PRO A 25 -1.24 3.36 -14.80
C PRO A 25 -0.08 3.64 -13.84
N SER A 26 1.16 3.71 -14.34
CA SER A 26 2.34 4.03 -13.54
C SER A 26 2.26 5.40 -12.86
N PHE A 27 1.53 6.35 -13.46
CA PHE A 27 1.30 7.65 -12.83
C PHE A 27 0.47 7.53 -11.55
N LEU A 28 -0.49 6.61 -11.50
CA LEU A 28 -1.29 6.33 -10.29
C LEU A 28 -0.42 5.70 -9.20
N THR A 29 0.43 4.74 -9.57
CA THR A 29 1.38 4.09 -8.65
C THR A 29 2.32 5.12 -8.01
N TRP A 30 2.91 6.01 -8.81
CA TRP A 30 3.77 7.10 -8.28
C TRP A 30 2.98 8.10 -7.43
N THR A 31 1.74 8.40 -7.82
CA THR A 31 0.87 9.30 -7.04
C THR A 31 0.51 8.68 -5.68
N SER A 32 0.22 7.39 -5.63
CA SER A 32 -0.04 6.67 -4.38
C SER A 32 1.15 6.76 -3.42
N LEU A 33 2.38 6.61 -3.94
CA LEU A 33 3.59 6.79 -3.14
C LEU A 33 3.71 8.21 -2.58
N VAL A 34 3.53 9.24 -3.41
CA VAL A 34 3.63 10.63 -2.95
C VAL A 34 2.60 10.93 -1.87
N VAL A 35 1.36 10.47 -2.05
CA VAL A 35 0.29 10.63 -1.05
C VAL A 35 0.65 9.89 0.24
N SER A 36 1.23 8.69 0.14
CA SER A 36 1.71 7.92 1.31
C SER A 36 2.83 8.66 2.05
N LEU A 37 3.79 9.26 1.34
CA LEU A 37 4.87 10.01 1.97
C LEU A 37 4.35 11.23 2.76
N VAL A 38 3.32 11.92 2.25
CA VAL A 38 2.65 13.00 3.00
C VAL A 38 1.97 12.46 4.24
N ALA A 39 1.29 11.31 4.13
CA ALA A 39 0.67 10.66 5.27
C ALA A 39 1.70 10.26 6.34
N PHE A 40 2.85 9.70 5.93
CA PHE A 40 3.94 9.34 6.85
C PHE A 40 4.46 10.56 7.61
N TYR A 41 4.64 11.68 6.92
CA TYR A 41 5.05 12.93 7.55
C TYR A 41 4.04 13.37 8.62
N LEU A 42 2.74 13.32 8.33
CA LEU A 42 1.70 13.68 9.29
C LEU A 42 1.67 12.73 10.49
N LEU A 43 1.73 11.42 10.25
CA LEU A 43 1.72 10.41 11.31
C LEU A 43 2.96 10.52 12.22
N MET A 44 4.13 10.74 11.64
CA MET A 44 5.38 10.86 12.38
C MET A 44 5.42 12.09 13.29
N ASN A 45 4.81 13.20 12.86
CA ASN A 45 4.87 14.49 13.56
C ASN A 45 3.59 14.81 14.35
N ALA A 46 2.65 13.89 14.46
CA ALA A 46 1.42 14.11 15.23
C ALA A 46 1.73 14.17 16.73
N GLY A 47 1.34 15.29 17.36
CA GLY A 47 1.40 15.45 18.81
C GLY A 47 0.19 14.83 19.53
N ASP A 48 0.16 14.96 20.84
CA ASP A 48 -0.94 14.54 21.73
C ASP A 48 -2.04 15.61 21.89
N ASP A 49 -1.94 16.71 21.13
CA ASP A 49 -2.88 17.80 21.11
C ASP A 49 -3.96 17.64 19.98
N SER A 50 -4.89 18.59 19.93
CA SER A 50 -5.96 18.58 18.91
C SER A 50 -5.45 18.69 17.48
N ALA A 51 -4.33 19.39 17.26
CA ALA A 51 -3.70 19.49 15.95
C ALA A 51 -3.07 18.17 15.53
N GLY A 52 -2.40 17.48 16.48
CA GLY A 52 -1.87 16.14 16.26
C GLY A 52 -2.97 15.11 15.96
N ALA A 53 -4.09 15.15 16.69
CA ALA A 53 -5.24 14.29 16.43
C ALA A 53 -5.78 14.50 15.00
N LEU A 54 -5.89 15.77 14.54
CA LEU A 54 -6.27 16.07 13.16
C LEU A 54 -5.23 15.53 12.17
N GLY A 55 -3.95 15.68 12.47
CA GLY A 55 -2.85 15.13 11.67
C GLY A 55 -2.94 13.62 11.47
N ILE A 56 -3.28 12.88 12.53
CA ILE A 56 -3.49 11.42 12.48
C ILE A 56 -4.70 11.11 11.58
N ILE A 57 -5.83 11.78 11.78
CA ILE A 57 -7.05 11.56 10.98
C ILE A 57 -6.77 11.79 9.50
N VAL A 58 -6.14 12.92 9.16
CA VAL A 58 -5.78 13.24 7.76
C VAL A 58 -4.78 12.23 7.23
N GLY A 59 -3.77 11.84 8.00
CA GLY A 59 -2.79 10.82 7.62
C GLY A 59 -3.45 9.49 7.30
N VAL A 60 -4.39 9.02 8.12
CA VAL A 60 -5.14 7.78 7.86
C VAL A 60 -5.99 7.89 6.59
N ILE A 61 -6.66 9.04 6.38
CA ILE A 61 -7.44 9.28 5.15
C ILE A 61 -6.54 9.22 3.92
N LEU A 62 -5.34 9.83 3.98
CA LEU A 62 -4.39 9.79 2.87
C LEU A 62 -3.88 8.38 2.59
N ILE A 63 -3.64 7.55 3.62
CA ILE A 63 -3.29 6.12 3.44
C ILE A 63 -4.42 5.37 2.71
N LEU A 64 -5.67 5.61 3.09
CA LEU A 64 -6.81 4.99 2.41
C LEU A 64 -6.91 5.44 0.95
N ILE A 65 -6.68 6.73 0.68
CA ILE A 65 -6.65 7.27 -0.70
C ILE A 65 -5.51 6.62 -1.49
N ALA A 66 -4.30 6.52 -0.92
CA ALA A 66 -3.17 5.87 -1.57
C ALA A 66 -3.48 4.40 -1.91
N GLY A 67 -4.09 3.65 -1.00
CA GLY A 67 -4.51 2.26 -1.26
C GLY A 67 -5.61 2.13 -2.34
N VAL A 68 -6.46 3.14 -2.50
CA VAL A 68 -7.43 3.17 -3.62
C VAL A 68 -6.72 3.45 -4.94
N LEU A 69 -5.77 4.39 -4.98
CA LEU A 69 -4.99 4.72 -6.18
C LEU A 69 -4.18 3.51 -6.66
N ASP A 70 -3.54 2.81 -5.74
CA ASP A 70 -2.82 1.57 -5.94
C ASP A 70 -3.72 0.47 -6.54
N GLY A 71 -4.90 0.24 -5.95
CA GLY A 71 -5.85 -0.73 -6.52
C GLY A 71 -6.43 -0.32 -7.88
N LEU A 72 -6.41 0.98 -8.22
CA LEU A 72 -6.87 1.50 -9.51
C LEU A 72 -5.84 1.29 -10.62
N ASP A 73 -4.53 1.42 -10.35
CA ASP A 73 -3.50 1.32 -11.38
C ASP A 73 -3.45 -0.07 -12.03
N GLY A 74 -3.46 -1.14 -11.24
CA GLY A 74 -3.54 -2.50 -11.76
C GLY A 74 -4.85 -2.80 -12.51
N ALA A 75 -5.99 -2.23 -12.07
CA ALA A 75 -7.25 -2.35 -12.79
C ALA A 75 -7.21 -1.61 -14.13
N LEU A 76 -6.61 -0.42 -14.15
CA LEU A 76 -6.45 0.41 -15.35
C LEU A 76 -5.48 -0.25 -16.35
N ALA A 77 -4.33 -0.77 -15.88
CA ALA A 77 -3.36 -1.48 -16.71
C ALA A 77 -4.01 -2.68 -17.43
N ARG A 78 -4.75 -3.52 -16.69
CA ARG A 78 -5.51 -4.64 -17.28
C ARG A 78 -6.58 -4.19 -18.26
N HIS A 79 -7.28 -3.08 -17.99
CA HIS A 79 -8.28 -2.53 -18.88
C HIS A 79 -7.68 -2.03 -20.19
N GLN A 80 -6.52 -1.38 -20.13
CA GLN A 80 -5.79 -0.85 -21.29
C GLN A 80 -4.97 -1.93 -22.03
N GLY A 81 -4.81 -3.14 -21.47
CA GLY A 81 -3.94 -4.18 -22.00
C GLY A 81 -2.45 -3.81 -21.94
N THR A 82 -2.07 -2.97 -20.98
CA THR A 82 -0.69 -2.51 -20.73
C THR A 82 -0.04 -3.19 -19.53
N ASP A 83 -0.74 -4.15 -18.92
CA ASP A 83 -0.20 -4.96 -17.83
C ASP A 83 1.02 -5.76 -18.29
N GLY A 84 2.06 -5.79 -17.47
CA GLY A 84 3.31 -6.45 -17.83
C GLY A 84 4.33 -6.46 -16.68
N PRO A 85 5.47 -7.15 -16.90
CA PRO A 85 6.47 -7.38 -15.82
C PRO A 85 7.01 -6.11 -15.16
N TYR A 86 7.08 -5.01 -15.89
CA TYR A 86 7.54 -3.75 -15.34
C TYR A 86 6.50 -3.14 -14.38
N GLY A 87 5.21 -3.17 -14.76
CA GLY A 87 4.12 -2.71 -13.90
C GLY A 87 4.07 -3.52 -12.60
N ASP A 88 4.12 -4.85 -12.71
CA ASP A 88 4.16 -5.74 -11.55
C ASP A 88 5.35 -5.47 -10.64
N PHE A 89 6.54 -5.24 -11.22
CA PHE A 89 7.72 -4.90 -10.44
C PHE A 89 7.57 -3.56 -9.71
N LEU A 90 7.05 -2.54 -10.40
CA LEU A 90 6.85 -1.21 -9.83
C LEU A 90 5.84 -1.26 -8.67
N ASP A 91 4.68 -1.86 -8.91
CA ASP A 91 3.62 -2.07 -7.94
C ASP A 91 4.13 -2.76 -6.67
N HIS A 92 4.74 -3.94 -6.80
CA HIS A 92 5.31 -4.67 -5.68
C HIS A 92 6.40 -3.89 -4.93
N THR A 93 7.18 -3.08 -5.64
CA THR A 93 8.24 -2.26 -5.03
C THR A 93 7.64 -1.13 -4.20
N ILE A 94 6.68 -0.39 -4.76
CA ILE A 94 5.99 0.71 -4.08
C ILE A 94 5.21 0.20 -2.88
N ASP A 95 4.50 -0.92 -3.01
CA ASP A 95 3.84 -1.61 -1.90
C ASP A 95 4.79 -1.82 -0.70
N ARG A 96 6.00 -2.33 -0.96
CA ARG A 96 6.97 -2.57 0.13
C ARG A 96 7.46 -1.28 0.76
N VAL A 97 7.67 -0.23 -0.04
CA VAL A 97 8.05 1.08 0.48
C VAL A 97 6.93 1.64 1.37
N VAL A 98 5.68 1.51 0.95
CA VAL A 98 4.51 2.01 1.71
C VAL A 98 4.31 1.19 2.99
N ASP A 99 4.31 -0.14 2.91
CA ASP A 99 4.12 -1.02 4.07
C ASP A 99 5.17 -0.78 5.17
N VAL A 100 6.44 -0.70 4.78
CA VAL A 100 7.54 -0.41 5.72
C VAL A 100 7.49 1.02 6.21
N GLY A 101 7.22 1.96 5.31
CA GLY A 101 7.18 3.39 5.60
C GLY A 101 6.13 3.75 6.65
N ILE A 102 4.95 3.15 6.60
CA ILE A 102 3.88 3.33 7.61
C ILE A 102 4.35 2.89 9.00
N LEU A 103 4.95 1.70 9.09
CA LEU A 103 5.42 1.15 10.37
C LEU A 103 6.56 1.98 10.97
N VAL A 104 7.47 2.43 10.12
CA VAL A 104 8.57 3.33 10.52
C VAL A 104 8.02 4.70 10.94
N ALA A 105 7.08 5.28 10.21
CA ALA A 105 6.48 6.58 10.55
C ALA A 105 5.77 6.54 11.91
N ILE A 106 5.01 5.46 12.18
CA ILE A 106 4.36 5.26 13.49
C ILE A 106 5.43 5.09 14.58
N GLY A 107 6.46 4.27 14.33
CA GLY A 107 7.54 4.04 15.29
C GLY A 107 8.37 5.28 15.62
N LEU A 108 8.50 6.22 14.68
CA LEU A 108 9.21 7.50 14.87
C LEU A 108 8.37 8.54 15.62
N ASN A 109 7.08 8.32 15.79
CA ASN A 109 6.22 9.23 16.55
C ASN A 109 6.47 9.08 18.05
N THR A 110 7.27 9.97 18.61
CA THR A 110 7.66 9.94 20.03
C THR A 110 6.56 10.40 21.00
N SER A 111 5.43 10.90 20.48
CA SER A 111 4.26 11.24 21.32
C SER A 111 3.47 10.02 21.74
N PHE A 112 3.52 8.94 20.95
CA PHE A 112 2.71 7.73 21.16
C PHE A 112 3.52 6.45 21.26
N VAL A 113 4.80 6.47 20.88
CA VAL A 113 5.69 5.30 20.88
C VAL A 113 6.97 5.61 21.65
N ASP A 114 7.24 4.84 22.70
CA ASP A 114 8.38 5.05 23.59
C ASP A 114 9.73 4.80 22.87
N SER A 115 9.76 3.93 21.89
CA SER A 115 11.00 3.57 21.20
C SER A 115 10.79 3.35 19.69
N PRO A 116 11.54 4.05 18.84
CA PRO A 116 11.52 3.84 17.38
C PRO A 116 11.88 2.42 16.94
N SER A 117 12.58 1.67 17.79
CA SER A 117 13.03 0.31 17.49
C SER A 117 11.88 -0.64 17.16
N SER A 118 10.68 -0.44 17.75
CA SER A 118 9.49 -1.24 17.47
C SER A 118 9.01 -1.07 16.02
N GLY A 119 8.99 0.17 15.52
CA GLY A 119 8.63 0.46 14.13
C GLY A 119 9.65 -0.09 13.13
N TYR A 120 10.95 0.07 13.42
CA TYR A 120 12.02 -0.50 12.59
C TYR A 120 11.96 -2.03 12.54
N LEU A 121 11.77 -2.68 13.70
CA LEU A 121 11.65 -4.13 13.76
C LEU A 121 10.42 -4.63 13.00
N ALA A 122 9.27 -3.98 13.17
CA ALA A 122 8.05 -4.31 12.45
C ALA A 122 8.23 -4.15 10.93
N GLY A 123 8.84 -3.04 10.47
CA GLY A 123 9.17 -2.82 9.07
C GLY A 123 10.12 -3.86 8.50
N LEU A 124 11.18 -4.21 9.25
CA LEU A 124 12.13 -5.25 8.86
C LEU A 124 11.45 -6.62 8.73
N LEU A 125 10.62 -7.00 9.68
CA LEU A 125 9.89 -8.28 9.65
C LEU A 125 8.89 -8.34 8.49
N THR A 126 8.21 -7.23 8.19
CA THR A 126 7.31 -7.11 7.03
C THR A 126 8.06 -7.29 5.72
N LEU A 127 9.20 -6.62 5.56
CA LEU A 127 10.05 -6.75 4.37
C LEU A 127 10.62 -8.17 4.25
N PHE A 128 11.07 -8.75 5.36
CA PHE A 128 11.59 -10.12 5.39
C PHE A 128 10.51 -11.15 5.02
N GLY A 129 9.29 -10.99 5.54
CA GLY A 129 8.14 -11.85 5.18
C GLY A 129 7.82 -11.79 3.68
N SER A 130 7.83 -10.58 3.10
CA SER A 130 7.66 -10.40 1.65
C SER A 130 8.77 -11.05 0.84
N TYR A 131 10.03 -10.84 1.25
CA TYR A 131 11.20 -11.46 0.62
C TYR A 131 11.09 -13.00 0.64
N MET A 132 10.74 -13.59 1.79
CA MET A 132 10.58 -15.03 1.91
C MET A 132 9.47 -15.57 0.99
N GLY A 133 8.36 -14.84 0.85
CA GLY A 133 7.29 -15.20 -0.08
C GLY A 133 7.76 -15.21 -1.54
N THR A 134 8.47 -14.17 -1.95
CA THR A 134 9.05 -14.05 -3.30
C THR A 134 10.11 -15.13 -3.54
N GLN A 135 10.98 -15.38 -2.55
CA GLN A 135 12.01 -16.40 -2.64
C GLN A 135 11.42 -17.81 -2.75
N ALA A 136 10.36 -18.12 -2.00
CA ALA A 136 9.66 -19.39 -2.12
C ALA A 136 9.12 -19.61 -3.55
N GLN A 137 8.52 -18.60 -4.16
CA GLN A 137 8.06 -18.68 -5.54
C GLN A 137 9.21 -18.87 -6.55
N SER A 138 10.34 -18.20 -6.35
CA SER A 138 11.48 -18.29 -7.26
C SER A 138 12.09 -19.71 -7.32
N VAL A 139 11.94 -20.50 -6.26
CA VAL A 139 12.40 -21.90 -6.20
C VAL A 139 11.28 -22.91 -6.49
N GLY A 140 10.13 -22.44 -6.99
CA GLY A 140 9.02 -23.31 -7.41
C GLY A 140 8.09 -23.79 -6.29
N LEU A 141 8.21 -23.22 -5.09
CA LEU A 141 7.26 -23.47 -4.02
C LEU A 141 6.00 -22.61 -4.23
N ASN A 142 4.83 -23.19 -3.95
CA ASN A 142 3.59 -22.41 -3.94
C ASN A 142 3.61 -21.38 -2.80
N ARG A 143 3.02 -20.21 -3.04
CA ARG A 143 2.78 -19.25 -1.95
C ARG A 143 2.02 -19.93 -0.81
N ILE A 144 2.60 -19.91 0.38
CA ILE A 144 1.91 -20.36 1.59
C ILE A 144 1.09 -19.18 2.06
N TYR A 145 -0.22 -19.23 1.79
CA TYR A 145 -1.16 -18.23 2.29
C TYR A 145 -1.44 -18.52 3.77
N GLY A 146 -0.97 -17.67 4.66
CA GLY A 146 -1.48 -17.66 6.05
C GLY A 146 -2.96 -17.25 6.05
N GLY A 147 -3.71 -17.59 7.12
CA GLY A 147 -5.14 -17.30 7.22
C GLY A 147 -5.57 -15.83 7.10
N PHE A 148 -4.60 -14.90 7.06
CA PHE A 148 -4.74 -13.45 6.87
C PHE A 148 -3.99 -12.93 5.62
N SER A 149 -3.46 -13.82 4.76
CA SER A 149 -2.79 -13.34 3.56
C SER A 149 -3.83 -12.82 2.54
N ARG A 150 -3.48 -11.74 1.83
CA ARG A 150 -4.20 -11.31 0.64
C ARG A 150 -4.32 -12.54 -0.30
N ALA A 151 -5.55 -12.96 -0.57
CA ALA A 151 -5.82 -13.82 -1.70
C ALA A 151 -5.78 -12.93 -2.94
N ASP A 152 -4.77 -13.10 -3.78
CA ASP A 152 -4.72 -12.51 -5.10
C ASP A 152 -5.83 -13.08 -5.98
#